data_a0a63044c03cacab6f33fc2f62c5bc14
#
_entry.id   a0a63044c03cacab6f33fc2f62c5bc14
#
_cell.length_a   1.000
_cell.length_b   1.000
_cell.length_c   1.000
_cell.angle_alpha   90.00
_cell.angle_beta   90.00
_cell.angle_gamma   90.00
#
_symmetry.space_group_name_H-M   'P 1'
#
loop_
_entity.id
_entity.type
_entity.pdbx_description
1 polymer ?
#
loop_
_entity_poly.entity_id
_entity_poly.type
_entity_poly.pdbx_seq_one_letter_code
_entity_poly.pdbx_strand_id
1 'polypeptide(L)'
;MTILTSSRRRALSAGAASVAALALPRIARAQAQVVRIGVPTKTYYPTIIAETAIRQKLFAKEGIQAELTIYRGGAEGYEALAAGAADVIMNSPSSVSAGLKKGVMAKNVAGTALGYYGWHLVVKTNSPIKDVKELADKKVGITSAGSGTDILALWAQADRKVHFTRVPLGGGGLVPNLLSGNLDATVLYSPLTYKMFIDKTARSLIDFGEAVPPHLTGAWIATDRFIKEQPQVLQSTLNALYGGLIFLQNPAHRAEAVKLIAEIDEIPPNIAEAELDSNIVKLSKDGAIENEWMVRALDMARLIGMTDLASAEESYTTSFKPVPTV
;
A
#
# COMPACT_ATOMS: atom_id res chain seq x y z
N MET A 1 43.90 84.93 -30.27
CA MET A 1 45.08 84.53 -31.10
C MET A 1 44.86 83.11 -31.44
N THR A 2 44.38 82.90 -32.64
CA THR A 2 44.96 82.19 -33.74
C THR A 2 44.74 80.65 -33.64
N ILE A 3 43.92 80.18 -34.38
CA ILE A 3 43.86 79.60 -35.77
C ILE A 3 43.79 78.10 -35.74
N LEU A 4 42.70 77.53 -36.35
CA LEU A 4 42.59 76.60 -37.50
C LEU A 4 43.32 75.25 -37.38
N THR A 5 42.87 74.16 -37.84
CA THR A 5 42.11 73.74 -39.04
C THR A 5 41.78 72.27 -38.96
N SER A 6 40.63 71.90 -39.39
CA SER A 6 40.22 71.07 -40.51
C SER A 6 40.62 69.57 -40.55
N SER A 7 39.62 68.80 -40.64
CA SER A 7 39.25 67.77 -41.65
C SER A 7 40.09 66.54 -41.72
N ARG A 8 39.45 65.36 -41.62
CA ARG A 8 39.14 64.50 -42.80
C ARG A 8 38.32 63.28 -42.40
N ARG A 9 37.25 63.15 -43.13
CA ARG A 9 36.47 61.93 -43.22
C ARG A 9 37.37 60.81 -43.68
N ARG A 10 37.31 59.68 -43.02
CA ARG A 10 37.47 58.37 -43.66
C ARG A 10 36.46 57.40 -43.09
N ALA A 11 35.50 57.03 -43.89
CA ALA A 11 34.63 55.91 -43.72
C ALA A 11 35.46 54.61 -43.75
N LEU A 12 35.30 53.79 -42.78
CA LEU A 12 35.68 52.40 -42.87
C LEU A 12 34.49 51.57 -42.38
N SER A 13 33.86 50.97 -43.37
CA SER A 13 32.92 49.86 -43.27
C SER A 13 33.59 48.69 -42.56
N ALA A 14 33.13 48.34 -41.37
CA ALA A 14 33.48 47.07 -40.77
C ALA A 14 32.18 46.33 -40.44
N GLY A 15 32.06 45.17 -41.07
CA GLY A 15 30.85 44.37 -41.13
C GLY A 15 30.29 43.92 -39.78
N ALA A 16 29.00 44.01 -39.66
CA ALA A 16 28.22 43.36 -38.66
C ALA A 16 28.27 41.84 -38.85
N ALA A 17 29.16 41.18 -38.16
CA ALA A 17 29.09 39.74 -37.99
C ALA A 17 27.95 39.41 -37.03
N SER A 18 26.78 39.17 -37.60
CA SER A 18 25.64 38.60 -36.87
C SER A 18 25.99 37.20 -36.35
N VAL A 19 26.40 37.10 -35.11
CA VAL A 19 26.44 35.81 -34.40
C VAL A 19 24.98 35.39 -34.19
N ALA A 20 24.46 34.63 -35.15
CA ALA A 20 23.24 33.84 -34.92
C ALA A 20 23.56 32.80 -33.86
N ALA A 21 23.35 33.12 -32.61
CA ALA A 21 23.31 32.16 -31.54
C ALA A 21 22.17 31.19 -31.88
N LEU A 22 22.52 30.01 -32.40
CA LEU A 22 21.62 28.87 -32.52
C LEU A 22 21.07 28.60 -31.10
N ALA A 23 19.90 29.14 -30.83
CA ALA A 23 19.09 28.75 -29.68
C ALA A 23 18.65 27.29 -29.92
N LEU A 24 19.51 26.35 -29.56
CA LEU A 24 19.10 24.97 -29.41
C LEU A 24 17.95 24.98 -28.41
N PRO A 25 16.78 24.45 -28.75
CA PRO A 25 15.73 24.31 -27.77
C PRO A 25 16.34 23.48 -26.63
N ARG A 26 16.53 24.13 -25.47
CA ARG A 26 16.72 23.38 -24.24
C ARG A 26 15.46 22.54 -24.11
N ILE A 27 15.57 21.25 -24.44
CA ILE A 27 14.58 20.28 -24.01
C ILE A 27 14.61 20.38 -22.49
N ALA A 28 13.72 21.20 -21.95
CA ALA A 28 13.44 21.20 -20.53
C ALA A 28 13.01 19.78 -20.24
N ARG A 29 13.93 19.00 -19.70
CA ARG A 29 13.62 17.67 -19.19
C ARG A 29 12.58 17.95 -18.10
N ALA A 30 11.32 17.71 -18.41
CA ALA A 30 10.25 17.85 -17.44
C ALA A 30 10.70 17.05 -16.22
N GLN A 31 10.83 17.72 -15.08
CA GLN A 31 11.20 17.04 -13.84
C GLN A 31 10.16 15.97 -13.61
N ALA A 32 10.60 14.71 -13.49
CA ALA A 32 9.69 13.60 -13.32
C ALA A 32 8.79 13.89 -12.13
N GLN A 33 7.48 13.77 -12.33
CA GLN A 33 6.50 14.05 -11.29
C GLN A 33 6.64 13.02 -10.17
N VAL A 34 6.72 13.50 -8.92
CA VAL A 34 6.86 12.65 -7.74
C VAL A 34 5.48 12.28 -7.23
N VAL A 35 5.24 10.99 -6.98
CA VAL A 35 4.07 10.47 -6.30
C VAL A 35 4.46 9.92 -4.93
N ARG A 36 3.72 10.32 -3.88
CA ARG A 36 3.94 9.88 -2.52
C ARG A 36 3.02 8.70 -2.22
N ILE A 37 3.64 7.53 -2.04
CA ILE A 37 2.94 6.25 -1.83
C ILE A 37 3.06 5.85 -0.38
N GLY A 38 1.93 5.54 0.26
CA GLY A 38 1.88 5.05 1.63
C GLY A 38 1.52 3.57 1.71
N VAL A 39 2.28 2.82 2.49
CA VAL A 39 2.00 1.40 2.77
C VAL A 39 1.88 1.17 4.27
N PRO A 40 1.03 0.21 4.73
CA PRO A 40 0.61 0.15 6.12
C PRO A 40 1.67 -0.40 7.09
N THR A 41 2.61 -1.22 6.61
CA THR A 41 3.69 -1.79 7.45
C THR A 41 4.85 -2.23 6.56
N LYS A 42 6.04 -2.42 7.17
CA LYS A 42 7.25 -2.85 6.43
C LYS A 42 7.06 -4.26 5.84
N THR A 43 6.68 -5.20 6.66
CA THR A 43 6.64 -6.64 6.32
C THR A 43 5.22 -7.01 5.89
N TYR A 44 4.86 -6.67 4.65
CA TYR A 44 3.50 -6.93 4.13
C TYR A 44 3.46 -6.76 2.61
N TYR A 45 2.58 -7.49 1.91
CA TYR A 45 2.55 -7.53 0.45
C TYR A 45 2.49 -6.16 -0.27
N PRO A 46 1.83 -5.11 0.22
CA PRO A 46 1.85 -3.81 -0.47
C PRO A 46 3.23 -3.17 -0.50
N THR A 47 4.02 -3.37 0.56
CA THR A 47 5.40 -2.91 0.63
C THR A 47 6.27 -3.71 -0.34
N ILE A 48 6.08 -5.03 -0.39
CA ILE A 48 6.77 -5.91 -1.36
C ILE A 48 6.47 -5.46 -2.79
N ILE A 49 5.21 -5.18 -3.12
CA ILE A 49 4.80 -4.71 -4.46
C ILE A 49 5.45 -3.36 -4.79
N ALA A 50 5.33 -2.37 -3.91
CA ALA A 50 5.84 -1.02 -4.16
C ALA A 50 7.38 -1.00 -4.27
N GLU A 51 8.08 -1.68 -3.38
CA GLU A 51 9.53 -1.84 -3.41
C GLU A 51 10.00 -2.59 -4.67
N THR A 52 9.28 -3.65 -5.08
CA THR A 52 9.58 -4.36 -6.33
C THR A 52 9.43 -3.42 -7.52
N ALA A 53 8.35 -2.64 -7.58
CA ALA A 53 8.15 -1.67 -8.66
C ALA A 53 9.26 -0.60 -8.70
N ILE A 54 9.73 -0.14 -7.54
CA ILE A 54 10.86 0.80 -7.43
C ILE A 54 12.16 0.13 -7.93
N ARG A 55 12.51 -1.04 -7.43
CA ARG A 55 13.75 -1.76 -7.78
C ARG A 55 13.80 -2.17 -9.25
N GLN A 56 12.65 -2.54 -9.83
CA GLN A 56 12.49 -2.85 -11.26
C GLN A 56 12.35 -1.58 -12.14
N LYS A 57 12.45 -0.38 -11.52
CA LYS A 57 12.37 0.94 -12.20
C LYS A 57 11.06 1.15 -12.96
N LEU A 58 9.96 0.52 -12.53
CA LEU A 58 8.68 0.58 -13.22
C LEU A 58 8.07 1.99 -13.16
N PHE A 59 8.21 2.70 -12.05
CA PHE A 59 7.80 4.11 -11.97
C PHE A 59 8.56 4.99 -12.96
N ALA A 60 9.85 4.76 -13.15
CA ALA A 60 10.64 5.50 -14.13
C ALA A 60 10.25 5.18 -15.58
N LYS A 61 9.86 3.92 -15.88
CA LYS A 61 9.30 3.55 -17.19
C LYS A 61 7.97 4.28 -17.46
N GLU A 62 7.18 4.54 -16.42
CA GLU A 62 5.93 5.31 -16.48
C GLU A 62 6.16 6.85 -16.46
N GLY A 63 7.41 7.32 -16.44
CA GLY A 63 7.77 8.74 -16.47
C GLY A 63 7.58 9.48 -15.13
N ILE A 64 7.40 8.78 -14.02
CA ILE A 64 7.21 9.32 -12.69
C ILE A 64 8.27 8.82 -11.71
N GLN A 65 8.36 9.46 -10.54
CA GLN A 65 9.17 9.01 -9.40
C GLN A 65 8.26 8.67 -8.24
N ALA A 66 8.60 7.65 -7.46
CA ALA A 66 7.88 7.26 -6.26
C ALA A 66 8.67 7.59 -5.00
N GLU A 67 8.00 8.20 -4.04
CA GLU A 67 8.44 8.30 -2.65
C GLU A 67 7.59 7.38 -1.80
N LEU A 68 8.21 6.34 -1.23
CA LEU A 68 7.52 5.34 -0.43
C LEU A 68 7.65 5.66 1.06
N THR A 69 6.50 5.79 1.74
CA THR A 69 6.43 5.92 3.20
C THR A 69 5.78 4.68 3.80
N ILE A 70 6.47 4.08 4.77
CA ILE A 70 5.99 2.92 5.52
C ILE A 70 5.42 3.43 6.85
N TYR A 71 4.13 3.19 7.08
CA TYR A 71 3.42 3.58 8.28
C TYR A 71 3.43 2.44 9.33
N ARG A 72 2.93 2.71 10.53
CA ARG A 72 2.81 1.72 11.61
C ARG A 72 1.57 0.84 11.47
N GLY A 73 0.62 1.24 10.62
CA GLY A 73 -0.62 0.53 10.34
C GLY A 73 -1.47 1.32 9.34
N GLY A 74 -2.51 0.69 8.78
CA GLY A 74 -3.36 1.29 7.75
C GLY A 74 -4.07 2.57 8.19
N ALA A 75 -4.42 2.69 9.47
CA ALA A 75 -5.09 3.91 9.98
C ALA A 75 -4.18 5.13 9.87
N GLU A 76 -2.90 5.02 10.25
CA GLU A 76 -1.92 6.11 10.13
C GLU A 76 -1.70 6.51 8.65
N GLY A 77 -1.64 5.52 7.75
CA GLY A 77 -1.58 5.79 6.30
C GLY A 77 -2.82 6.54 5.80
N TYR A 78 -4.01 6.19 6.29
CA TYR A 78 -5.25 6.88 5.91
C TYR A 78 -5.29 8.33 6.44
N GLU A 79 -4.81 8.57 7.66
CA GLU A 79 -4.65 9.91 8.22
C GLU A 79 -3.66 10.75 7.40
N ALA A 80 -2.54 10.16 6.96
CA ALA A 80 -1.58 10.82 6.09
C ALA A 80 -2.18 11.18 4.72
N LEU A 81 -3.02 10.30 4.12
CA LEU A 81 -3.77 10.60 2.91
C LEU A 81 -4.73 11.77 3.14
N ALA A 82 -5.52 11.73 4.21
CA ALA A 82 -6.47 12.79 4.56
C ALA A 82 -5.79 14.15 4.79
N ALA A 83 -4.59 14.14 5.38
CA ALA A 83 -3.77 15.34 5.60
C ALA A 83 -3.00 15.80 4.34
N GLY A 84 -3.07 15.05 3.23
CA GLY A 84 -2.31 15.35 2.01
C GLY A 84 -0.82 15.06 2.10
N ALA A 85 -0.38 14.25 3.06
CA ALA A 85 1.01 13.79 3.20
C ALA A 85 1.32 12.57 2.30
N ALA A 86 0.29 11.86 1.83
CA ALA A 86 0.39 10.82 0.81
C ALA A 86 -0.61 11.10 -0.32
N ASP A 87 -0.30 10.67 -1.53
CA ASP A 87 -1.14 10.80 -2.73
C ASP A 87 -1.94 9.53 -3.00
N VAL A 88 -1.29 8.38 -2.80
CA VAL A 88 -1.87 7.05 -2.93
C VAL A 88 -1.46 6.21 -1.73
N ILE A 89 -2.41 5.52 -1.12
CA ILE A 89 -2.12 4.58 -0.03
C ILE A 89 -2.76 3.22 -0.30
N MET A 90 -2.27 2.20 0.40
CA MET A 90 -2.95 0.91 0.50
C MET A 90 -3.63 0.77 1.86
N ASN A 91 -4.94 0.45 1.86
CA ASN A 91 -5.67 0.20 3.10
C ASN A 91 -6.90 -0.70 2.87
N SER A 92 -7.62 -1.01 3.98
CA SER A 92 -8.94 -1.65 3.91
C SER A 92 -9.94 -0.75 3.18
N PRO A 93 -10.73 -1.29 2.23
CA PRO A 93 -11.66 -0.49 1.44
C PRO A 93 -12.73 0.24 2.26
N SER A 94 -13.16 -0.34 3.37
CA SER A 94 -14.16 0.27 4.27
C SER A 94 -13.68 1.57 4.94
N SER A 95 -12.36 1.81 5.01
CA SER A 95 -11.83 3.07 5.54
C SER A 95 -12.22 4.27 4.66
N VAL A 96 -12.39 4.09 3.36
CA VAL A 96 -12.91 5.13 2.45
C VAL A 96 -14.36 5.46 2.80
N SER A 97 -15.20 4.45 2.95
CA SER A 97 -16.62 4.64 3.27
C SER A 97 -16.82 5.36 4.61
N ALA A 98 -16.05 4.99 5.64
CA ALA A 98 -16.05 5.68 6.93
C ALA A 98 -15.46 7.10 6.84
N GLY A 99 -14.43 7.29 6.03
CA GLY A 99 -13.79 8.59 5.81
C GLY A 99 -14.70 9.59 5.12
N LEU A 100 -15.48 9.16 4.11
CA LEU A 100 -16.46 10.01 3.41
C LEU A 100 -17.46 10.63 4.39
N LYS A 101 -17.93 9.89 5.38
CA LYS A 101 -18.82 10.40 6.44
C LYS A 101 -18.16 11.43 7.37
N LYS A 102 -16.82 11.42 7.39
CA LYS A 102 -16.00 12.40 8.15
C LYS A 102 -15.44 13.51 7.28
N GLY A 103 -15.89 13.61 6.02
CA GLY A 103 -15.46 14.65 5.08
C GLY A 103 -14.13 14.38 4.37
N VAL A 104 -13.56 13.18 4.48
CA VAL A 104 -12.36 12.78 3.72
C VAL A 104 -12.80 12.27 2.35
N MET A 105 -12.70 13.12 1.35
CA MET A 105 -13.09 12.80 -0.04
C MET A 105 -12.00 11.97 -0.71
N ALA A 106 -12.24 10.67 -0.81
CA ALA A 106 -11.33 9.69 -1.39
C ALA A 106 -12.09 8.53 -2.04
N LYS A 107 -11.40 7.75 -2.88
CA LYS A 107 -11.92 6.55 -3.53
C LYS A 107 -10.94 5.39 -3.45
N ASN A 108 -11.48 4.18 -3.38
CA ASN A 108 -10.75 2.97 -3.76
C ASN A 108 -10.59 3.00 -5.28
N VAL A 109 -9.35 3.01 -5.77
CA VAL A 109 -9.04 3.20 -7.21
C VAL A 109 -8.56 1.92 -7.90
N ALA A 110 -8.07 0.93 -7.14
CA ALA A 110 -7.73 -0.40 -7.65
C ALA A 110 -7.72 -1.43 -6.52
N GLY A 111 -8.37 -2.58 -6.73
CA GLY A 111 -8.47 -3.68 -5.78
C GLY A 111 -7.22 -4.56 -5.76
N THR A 112 -6.80 -5.02 -4.58
CA THR A 112 -5.58 -5.85 -4.44
C THR A 112 -5.87 -7.29 -4.02
N ALA A 113 -6.78 -7.51 -3.07
CA ALA A 113 -7.05 -8.82 -2.50
C ALA A 113 -8.54 -9.02 -2.23
N LEU A 114 -9.02 -10.25 -2.47
CA LEU A 114 -10.41 -10.66 -2.23
C LEU A 114 -10.55 -11.61 -1.03
N GLY A 115 -9.51 -11.73 -0.21
CA GLY A 115 -9.50 -12.60 0.97
C GLY A 115 -8.31 -12.29 1.88
N TYR A 116 -8.34 -12.86 3.06
CA TYR A 116 -7.30 -12.68 4.09
C TYR A 116 -6.26 -13.81 4.02
N TYR A 117 -5.56 -13.95 2.89
CA TYR A 117 -4.57 -15.01 2.68
C TYR A 117 -3.40 -14.88 3.65
N GLY A 118 -3.16 -15.91 4.47
CA GLY A 118 -2.11 -15.91 5.49
C GLY A 118 -2.36 -14.98 6.69
N TRP A 119 -3.62 -14.57 6.91
CA TRP A 119 -3.99 -13.83 8.10
C TRP A 119 -4.58 -14.76 9.16
N HIS A 120 -4.05 -14.70 10.37
CA HIS A 120 -4.47 -15.57 11.46
C HIS A 120 -4.57 -14.82 12.80
N LEU A 121 -5.49 -15.26 13.63
CA LEU A 121 -5.40 -15.03 15.07
C LEU A 121 -4.50 -16.12 15.65
N VAL A 122 -3.36 -15.72 16.20
CA VAL A 122 -2.34 -16.68 16.66
C VAL A 122 -2.03 -16.53 18.14
N VAL A 123 -1.61 -17.65 18.74
CA VAL A 123 -1.03 -17.72 20.09
C VAL A 123 0.35 -18.38 20.00
N LYS A 124 1.20 -18.23 21.03
CA LYS A 124 2.44 -19.02 21.12
C LYS A 124 2.15 -20.53 21.05
N THR A 125 3.05 -21.31 20.46
CA THR A 125 2.90 -22.75 20.33
C THR A 125 2.65 -23.43 21.69
N ASN A 126 3.31 -22.98 22.76
CA ASN A 126 3.16 -23.50 24.12
C ASN A 126 2.08 -22.80 24.95
N SER A 127 1.25 -21.95 24.35
CA SER A 127 0.14 -21.30 25.05
C SER A 127 -0.88 -22.33 25.53
N PRO A 128 -1.44 -22.21 26.75
CA PRO A 128 -2.54 -23.06 27.19
C PRO A 128 -3.85 -22.79 26.46
N ILE A 129 -4.02 -21.60 25.85
CA ILE A 129 -5.22 -21.16 25.15
C ILE A 129 -5.41 -21.98 23.87
N LYS A 130 -6.46 -22.78 23.79
CA LYS A 130 -6.76 -23.69 22.67
C LYS A 130 -7.95 -23.23 21.83
N ASP A 131 -8.82 -22.42 22.41
CA ASP A 131 -10.01 -21.88 21.75
C ASP A 131 -10.06 -20.37 21.89
N VAL A 132 -10.70 -19.70 20.94
CA VAL A 132 -10.84 -18.23 20.94
C VAL A 132 -11.61 -17.71 22.14
N LYS A 133 -12.57 -18.51 22.66
CA LYS A 133 -13.35 -18.13 23.87
C LYS A 133 -12.48 -18.03 25.12
N GLU A 134 -11.33 -18.72 25.16
CA GLU A 134 -10.37 -18.62 26.26
C GLU A 134 -9.56 -17.31 26.22
N LEU A 135 -9.76 -16.48 25.19
CA LEU A 135 -9.23 -15.13 25.12
C LEU A 135 -10.06 -14.11 25.93
N ALA A 136 -11.14 -14.53 26.62
CA ALA A 136 -11.89 -13.64 27.51
C ALA A 136 -10.93 -12.90 28.45
N ASP A 137 -11.06 -11.56 28.49
CA ASP A 137 -10.24 -10.63 29.28
C ASP A 137 -8.72 -10.66 29.01
N LYS A 138 -8.28 -11.31 27.94
CA LYS A 138 -6.88 -11.39 27.50
C LYS A 138 -6.48 -10.23 26.59
N LYS A 139 -5.18 -10.09 26.36
CA LYS A 139 -4.59 -9.06 25.50
C LYS A 139 -4.32 -9.60 24.10
N VAL A 140 -4.96 -9.01 23.10
CA VAL A 140 -4.77 -9.37 21.69
C VAL A 140 -4.12 -8.20 20.94
N GLY A 141 -2.96 -8.45 20.34
CA GLY A 141 -2.20 -7.46 19.58
C GLY A 141 -2.86 -7.12 18.25
N ILE A 142 -2.87 -5.84 17.93
CA ILE A 142 -3.27 -5.26 16.63
C ILE A 142 -2.25 -4.22 16.19
N THR A 143 -2.21 -3.86 14.90
CA THR A 143 -1.30 -2.80 14.44
C THR A 143 -1.76 -1.42 14.90
N SER A 144 -3.01 -1.06 14.65
CA SER A 144 -3.63 0.19 15.10
C SER A 144 -5.16 0.04 15.11
N ALA A 145 -5.85 0.86 15.88
CA ALA A 145 -7.31 0.92 15.84
C ALA A 145 -7.79 1.29 14.44
N GLY A 146 -8.81 0.61 13.92
CA GLY A 146 -9.34 0.79 12.56
C GLY A 146 -8.49 0.17 11.44
N SER A 147 -7.40 -0.52 11.75
CA SER A 147 -6.59 -1.26 10.76
C SER A 147 -7.21 -2.61 10.41
N GLY A 148 -6.67 -3.28 9.36
CA GLY A 148 -7.11 -4.64 8.99
C GLY A 148 -6.99 -5.65 10.15
N THR A 149 -5.93 -5.56 10.97
CA THR A 149 -5.78 -6.43 12.16
C THR A 149 -6.83 -6.14 13.21
N ASP A 150 -7.24 -4.89 13.38
CA ASP A 150 -8.29 -4.49 14.31
C ASP A 150 -9.68 -4.96 13.84
N ILE A 151 -9.95 -4.80 12.55
CA ILE A 151 -11.18 -5.31 11.90
C ILE A 151 -11.34 -6.81 12.16
N LEU A 152 -10.28 -7.59 11.96
CA LEU A 152 -10.31 -9.04 12.18
C LEU A 152 -10.38 -9.42 13.66
N ALA A 153 -9.75 -8.66 14.55
CA ALA A 153 -9.91 -8.85 15.99
C ALA A 153 -11.35 -8.60 16.44
N LEU A 154 -11.98 -7.53 15.94
CA LEU A 154 -13.40 -7.22 16.19
C LEU A 154 -14.33 -8.29 15.60
N TRP A 155 -14.02 -8.76 14.38
CA TRP A 155 -14.75 -9.87 13.78
C TRP A 155 -14.69 -11.13 14.65
N ALA A 156 -13.51 -11.49 15.15
CA ALA A 156 -13.33 -12.65 16.03
C ALA A 156 -14.13 -12.49 17.33
N GLN A 157 -14.18 -11.27 17.92
CA GLN A 157 -15.01 -10.99 19.09
C GLN A 157 -16.51 -11.19 18.79
N ALA A 158 -17.00 -10.68 17.68
CA ALA A 158 -18.40 -10.77 17.29
C ALA A 158 -18.81 -12.23 16.95
N ASP A 159 -18.00 -12.91 16.11
CA ASP A 159 -18.27 -14.27 15.65
C ASP A 159 -18.23 -15.30 16.79
N ARG A 160 -17.24 -15.21 17.67
CA ARG A 160 -17.04 -16.13 18.80
C ARG A 160 -17.75 -15.71 20.09
N LYS A 161 -18.38 -14.53 20.09
CA LYS A 161 -19.08 -13.93 21.25
C LYS A 161 -18.16 -13.88 22.49
N VAL A 162 -16.94 -13.38 22.29
CA VAL A 162 -15.92 -13.23 23.31
C VAL A 162 -15.44 -11.78 23.36
N HIS A 163 -15.08 -11.28 24.53
CA HIS A 163 -14.47 -9.97 24.67
C HIS A 163 -13.03 -10.10 25.15
N PHE A 164 -12.11 -9.41 24.48
CA PHE A 164 -10.69 -9.30 24.84
C PHE A 164 -10.20 -7.86 24.60
N THR A 165 -9.13 -7.49 25.29
CA THR A 165 -8.52 -6.18 25.11
C THR A 165 -7.66 -6.13 23.87
N ARG A 166 -7.97 -5.26 22.92
CA ARG A 166 -7.16 -5.02 21.71
C ARG A 166 -6.03 -4.03 22.02
N VAL A 167 -4.77 -4.43 21.77
CA VAL A 167 -3.57 -3.66 22.13
C VAL A 167 -2.88 -3.19 20.85
N PRO A 168 -2.89 -1.87 20.52
CA PRO A 168 -2.24 -1.33 19.33
C PRO A 168 -0.73 -1.19 19.56
N LEU A 169 0.10 -1.89 18.74
CA LEU A 169 1.56 -1.96 18.89
C LEU A 169 2.35 -1.62 17.61
N GLY A 170 1.64 -1.32 16.50
CA GLY A 170 2.28 -1.26 15.17
C GLY A 170 2.69 -2.65 14.66
N GLY A 171 2.93 -2.78 13.35
CA GLY A 171 3.29 -4.07 12.75
C GLY A 171 4.56 -4.68 13.34
N GLY A 172 5.58 -3.88 13.57
CA GLY A 172 6.84 -4.34 14.18
C GLY A 172 6.76 -4.76 15.65
N GLY A 173 5.70 -4.35 16.36
CA GLY A 173 5.50 -4.67 17.77
C GLY A 173 4.79 -6.02 18.04
N LEU A 174 4.06 -6.57 17.07
CA LEU A 174 3.19 -7.72 17.27
C LEU A 174 3.96 -8.98 17.68
N VAL A 175 4.91 -9.41 16.87
CA VAL A 175 5.68 -10.65 17.12
C VAL A 175 6.53 -10.56 18.39
N PRO A 176 7.34 -9.51 18.64
CA PRO A 176 8.14 -9.42 19.88
C PRO A 176 7.27 -9.45 21.14
N ASN A 177 6.12 -8.77 21.15
CA ASN A 177 5.25 -8.74 22.32
C ASN A 177 4.48 -10.06 22.53
N LEU A 178 4.14 -10.79 21.46
CA LEU A 178 3.61 -12.14 21.61
C LEU A 178 4.66 -13.10 22.19
N LEU A 179 5.88 -13.08 21.67
CA LEU A 179 6.94 -13.99 22.11
C LEU A 179 7.38 -13.72 23.56
N SER A 180 7.46 -12.44 23.98
CA SER A 180 7.78 -12.06 25.35
C SER A 180 6.66 -12.36 26.36
N GLY A 181 5.42 -12.62 25.90
CA GLY A 181 4.26 -12.84 26.76
C GLY A 181 3.56 -11.57 27.23
N ASN A 182 3.88 -10.40 26.66
CA ASN A 182 3.14 -9.16 26.87
C ASN A 182 1.75 -9.21 26.23
N LEU A 183 1.56 -10.08 25.23
CA LEU A 183 0.30 -10.43 24.58
C LEU A 183 0.00 -11.90 24.80
N ASP A 184 -1.27 -12.21 24.96
CA ASP A 184 -1.79 -13.59 25.01
C ASP A 184 -1.98 -14.15 23.60
N ALA A 185 -2.44 -13.30 22.66
CA ALA A 185 -2.62 -13.59 21.23
C ALA A 185 -2.34 -12.35 20.39
N THR A 186 -2.27 -12.51 19.07
CA THR A 186 -2.22 -11.37 18.14
C THR A 186 -2.83 -11.74 16.79
N VAL A 187 -3.41 -10.77 16.09
CA VAL A 187 -3.74 -10.92 14.69
C VAL A 187 -2.47 -10.67 13.88
N LEU A 188 -2.02 -11.68 13.15
CA LEU A 188 -0.88 -11.62 12.25
C LEU A 188 -1.30 -11.80 10.80
N TYR A 189 -0.45 -11.35 9.92
CA TYR A 189 -0.57 -11.43 8.46
C TYR A 189 0.75 -11.93 7.87
N SER A 190 0.66 -12.46 6.65
CA SER A 190 1.84 -12.94 5.93
C SER A 190 2.80 -11.78 5.56
N PRO A 191 4.10 -12.02 5.51
CA PRO A 191 4.81 -13.28 5.77
C PRO A 191 5.09 -13.56 7.25
N LEU A 192 4.73 -12.67 8.19
CA LEU A 192 5.00 -12.87 9.63
C LEU A 192 4.37 -14.16 10.17
N THR A 193 3.16 -14.46 9.72
CA THR A 193 2.43 -15.68 10.10
C THR A 193 3.20 -16.93 9.65
N TYR A 194 3.63 -16.96 8.37
CA TYR A 194 4.38 -18.10 7.83
C TYR A 194 5.71 -18.29 8.56
N LYS A 195 6.41 -17.18 8.85
CA LYS A 195 7.64 -17.22 9.65
C LYS A 195 7.39 -17.92 10.99
N MET A 196 6.39 -17.49 11.74
CA MET A 196 6.13 -18.06 13.06
C MET A 196 5.69 -19.52 13.01
N PHE A 197 4.99 -19.93 11.94
CA PHE A 197 4.57 -21.33 11.77
C PHE A 197 5.74 -22.23 11.37
N ILE A 198 6.60 -21.78 10.46
CA ILE A 198 7.81 -22.50 10.04
C ILE A 198 8.80 -22.61 11.21
N ASP A 199 8.97 -21.52 11.97
CA ASP A 199 9.81 -21.50 13.18
C ASP A 199 9.18 -22.26 14.38
N LYS A 200 7.92 -22.74 14.23
CA LYS A 200 7.14 -23.42 15.27
C LYS A 200 7.00 -22.62 16.56
N THR A 201 6.97 -21.30 16.47
CA THR A 201 6.86 -20.40 17.62
C THR A 201 5.44 -19.97 17.91
N ALA A 202 4.52 -20.09 16.94
CA ALA A 202 3.10 -19.83 17.10
C ALA A 202 2.26 -20.89 16.43
N ARG A 203 0.98 -20.92 16.80
CA ARG A 203 -0.08 -21.70 16.14
C ARG A 203 -1.34 -20.87 15.95
N SER A 204 -2.13 -21.24 14.95
CA SER A 204 -3.40 -20.58 14.64
C SER A 204 -4.50 -20.97 15.62
N LEU A 205 -5.32 -19.99 16.00
CA LEU A 205 -6.66 -20.18 16.59
C LEU A 205 -7.75 -19.95 15.55
N ILE A 206 -7.54 -18.98 14.62
CA ILE A 206 -8.41 -18.72 13.48
C ILE A 206 -7.54 -18.52 12.25
N ASP A 207 -7.84 -19.20 11.17
CA ASP A 207 -7.45 -18.86 9.82
C ASP A 207 -8.54 -17.94 9.22
N PHE A 208 -8.25 -16.65 9.07
CA PHE A 208 -9.23 -15.70 8.53
C PHE A 208 -9.47 -15.90 7.04
N GLY A 209 -8.52 -16.47 6.31
CA GLY A 209 -8.70 -16.82 4.91
C GLY A 209 -9.77 -17.89 4.68
N GLU A 210 -9.96 -18.77 5.67
CA GLU A 210 -11.00 -19.81 5.65
C GLU A 210 -12.29 -19.34 6.35
N ALA A 211 -12.16 -18.62 7.46
CA ALA A 211 -13.28 -18.28 8.33
C ALA A 211 -14.11 -17.08 7.83
N VAL A 212 -13.50 -16.13 7.13
CA VAL A 212 -14.16 -14.91 6.66
C VAL A 212 -14.55 -15.07 5.19
N PRO A 213 -15.82 -14.87 4.82
CA PRO A 213 -16.26 -14.94 3.42
C PRO A 213 -15.47 -13.97 2.52
N PRO A 214 -15.15 -14.37 1.28
CA PRO A 214 -14.42 -13.53 0.34
C PRO A 214 -15.13 -12.18 0.09
N HIS A 215 -14.36 -11.10 0.13
CA HIS A 215 -14.76 -9.73 -0.18
C HIS A 215 -13.52 -8.92 -0.51
N LEU A 216 -13.66 -7.69 -0.96
CA LEU A 216 -12.51 -6.80 -1.16
C LEU A 216 -11.87 -6.46 0.19
N THR A 217 -10.66 -6.96 0.44
CA THR A 217 -9.95 -6.83 1.72
C THR A 217 -8.85 -5.77 1.67
N GLY A 218 -8.38 -5.42 0.48
CA GLY A 218 -7.35 -4.41 0.27
C GLY A 218 -7.54 -3.66 -1.04
N ALA A 219 -7.27 -2.35 -1.03
CA ALA A 219 -7.31 -1.52 -2.23
C ALA A 219 -6.29 -0.38 -2.15
N TRP A 220 -5.81 0.06 -3.31
CA TRP A 220 -5.15 1.34 -3.45
C TRP A 220 -6.21 2.43 -3.40
N ILE A 221 -5.91 3.50 -2.66
CA ILE A 221 -6.83 4.59 -2.34
C ILE A 221 -6.16 5.91 -2.71
N ALA A 222 -6.91 6.80 -3.36
CA ALA A 222 -6.46 8.16 -3.66
C ALA A 222 -7.56 9.18 -3.30
N THR A 223 -7.18 10.43 -3.02
CA THR A 223 -8.15 11.51 -2.78
C THR A 223 -8.85 11.92 -4.08
N ASP A 224 -10.09 12.38 -3.99
CA ASP A 224 -10.84 12.93 -5.14
C ASP A 224 -10.07 14.07 -5.80
N ARG A 225 -9.34 14.87 -5.01
CA ARG A 225 -8.48 15.93 -5.52
C ARG A 225 -7.37 15.36 -6.42
N PHE A 226 -6.63 14.36 -5.96
CA PHE A 226 -5.55 13.75 -6.74
C PHE A 226 -6.08 13.05 -8.00
N ILE A 227 -7.21 12.36 -7.88
CA ILE A 227 -7.93 11.73 -9.01
C ILE A 227 -8.26 12.77 -10.09
N LYS A 228 -8.75 13.94 -9.69
CA LYS A 228 -9.18 15.01 -10.60
C LYS A 228 -8.02 15.81 -11.19
N GLU A 229 -7.05 16.17 -10.35
CA GLU A 229 -5.95 17.07 -10.75
C GLU A 229 -4.83 16.34 -11.47
N GLN A 230 -4.60 15.05 -11.17
CA GLN A 230 -3.45 14.28 -11.67
C GLN A 230 -3.84 12.84 -12.12
N PRO A 231 -4.88 12.69 -12.97
CA PRO A 231 -5.37 11.37 -13.36
C PRO A 231 -4.33 10.53 -14.10
N GLN A 232 -3.46 11.16 -14.92
CA GLN A 232 -2.38 10.46 -15.64
C GLN A 232 -1.31 9.92 -14.69
N VAL A 233 -0.94 10.71 -13.66
CA VAL A 233 0.03 10.28 -12.65
C VAL A 233 -0.53 9.13 -11.82
N LEU A 234 -1.81 9.19 -11.47
CA LEU A 234 -2.47 8.09 -10.77
C LEU A 234 -2.49 6.82 -11.64
N GLN A 235 -2.84 6.93 -12.92
CA GLN A 235 -2.83 5.79 -13.85
C GLN A 235 -1.42 5.20 -13.97
N SER A 236 -0.38 6.02 -14.18
CA SER A 236 1.02 5.60 -14.22
C SER A 236 1.46 4.96 -12.90
N THR A 237 1.00 5.49 -11.77
CA THR A 237 1.27 4.89 -10.44
C THR A 237 0.69 3.48 -10.33
N LEU A 238 -0.55 3.30 -10.75
CA LEU A 238 -1.20 1.99 -10.73
C LEU A 238 -0.53 1.02 -11.72
N ASN A 239 -0.14 1.48 -12.92
CA ASN A 239 0.59 0.67 -13.88
C ASN A 239 1.90 0.15 -13.27
N ALA A 240 2.69 1.02 -12.62
CA ALA A 240 3.94 0.64 -11.98
C ALA A 240 3.73 -0.36 -10.83
N LEU A 241 2.77 -0.11 -9.95
CA LEU A 241 2.46 -0.99 -8.81
C LEU A 241 2.01 -2.38 -9.29
N TYR A 242 1.09 -2.44 -10.24
CA TYR A 242 0.63 -3.72 -10.80
C TYR A 242 1.69 -4.39 -11.67
N GLY A 243 2.59 -3.62 -12.30
CA GLY A 243 3.77 -4.15 -12.95
C GLY A 243 4.69 -4.89 -11.96
N GLY A 244 4.90 -4.32 -10.78
CA GLY A 244 5.62 -4.97 -9.68
C GLY A 244 4.95 -6.28 -9.23
N LEU A 245 3.63 -6.28 -9.10
CA LEU A 245 2.87 -7.48 -8.73
C LEU A 245 2.96 -8.56 -9.83
N ILE A 246 2.75 -8.19 -11.09
CA ILE A 246 2.82 -9.14 -12.22
C ILE A 246 4.23 -9.72 -12.37
N PHE A 247 5.28 -8.91 -12.15
CA PHE A 247 6.66 -9.39 -12.11
C PHE A 247 6.83 -10.48 -11.04
N LEU A 248 6.35 -10.25 -9.82
CA LEU A 248 6.41 -11.23 -8.71
C LEU A 248 5.62 -12.50 -9.02
N GLN A 249 4.47 -12.38 -9.68
CA GLN A 249 3.59 -13.50 -10.03
C GLN A 249 4.03 -14.28 -11.28
N ASN A 250 5.03 -13.78 -12.02
CA ASN A 250 5.50 -14.44 -13.24
C ASN A 250 6.41 -15.64 -12.90
N PRO A 251 6.02 -16.87 -13.26
CA PRO A 251 6.84 -18.05 -12.98
C PRO A 251 8.27 -17.98 -13.55
N ALA A 252 8.46 -17.25 -14.66
CA ALA A 252 9.79 -17.06 -15.27
C ALA A 252 10.73 -16.25 -14.36
N HIS A 253 10.20 -15.43 -13.46
CA HIS A 253 10.96 -14.60 -12.52
C HIS A 253 10.99 -15.17 -11.10
N ARG A 254 10.47 -16.41 -10.87
CA ARG A 254 10.28 -16.96 -9.52
C ARG A 254 11.50 -16.82 -8.61
N ALA A 255 12.69 -17.19 -9.08
CA ALA A 255 13.90 -17.13 -8.27
C ALA A 255 14.26 -15.68 -7.86
N GLU A 256 14.09 -14.73 -8.77
CA GLU A 256 14.29 -13.30 -8.50
C GLU A 256 13.20 -12.73 -7.58
N ALA A 257 11.95 -13.14 -7.77
CA ALA A 257 10.83 -12.75 -6.90
C ALA A 257 11.07 -13.20 -5.45
N VAL A 258 11.46 -14.45 -5.22
CA VAL A 258 11.80 -14.97 -3.90
C VAL A 258 12.95 -14.17 -3.28
N LYS A 259 14.00 -13.89 -4.06
CA LYS A 259 15.14 -13.08 -3.60
C LYS A 259 14.70 -11.66 -3.22
N LEU A 260 13.89 -10.99 -4.05
CA LEU A 260 13.39 -9.65 -3.77
C LEU A 260 12.53 -9.62 -2.51
N ILE A 261 11.58 -10.56 -2.34
CA ILE A 261 10.76 -10.66 -1.13
C ILE A 261 11.64 -10.85 0.11
N ALA A 262 12.62 -11.76 0.04
CA ALA A 262 13.53 -12.02 1.15
C ALA A 262 14.34 -10.78 1.55
N GLU A 263 14.83 -10.02 0.57
CA GLU A 263 15.59 -8.79 0.81
C GLU A 263 14.72 -7.63 1.32
N ILE A 264 13.52 -7.45 0.76
CA ILE A 264 12.59 -6.37 1.14
C ILE A 264 12.13 -6.54 2.58
N ASP A 265 11.69 -7.74 2.92
CA ASP A 265 11.13 -8.04 4.23
C ASP A 265 12.18 -8.51 5.26
N GLU A 266 13.45 -8.66 4.85
CA GLU A 266 14.55 -9.15 5.69
C GLU A 266 14.23 -10.52 6.32
N ILE A 267 13.71 -11.44 5.48
CA ILE A 267 13.28 -12.79 5.89
C ILE A 267 14.07 -13.87 5.16
N PRO A 268 14.15 -15.09 5.73
CA PRO A 268 14.77 -16.23 5.06
C PRO A 268 14.07 -16.59 3.74
N PRO A 269 14.81 -17.12 2.73
CA PRO A 269 14.22 -17.48 1.43
C PRO A 269 13.02 -18.42 1.50
N ASN A 270 13.02 -19.41 2.39
CA ASN A 270 11.90 -20.34 2.57
C ASN A 270 10.61 -19.66 3.07
N ILE A 271 10.73 -18.57 3.83
CA ILE A 271 9.58 -17.75 4.24
C ILE A 271 9.11 -16.89 3.05
N ALA A 272 10.04 -16.34 2.27
CA ALA A 272 9.73 -15.60 1.06
C ALA A 272 9.03 -16.48 0.00
N GLU A 273 9.43 -17.75 -0.15
CA GLU A 273 8.74 -18.73 -0.98
C GLU A 273 7.29 -18.97 -0.50
N ALA A 274 7.11 -19.16 0.81
CA ALA A 274 5.78 -19.32 1.39
C ALA A 274 4.90 -18.10 1.14
N GLU A 275 5.45 -16.87 1.27
CA GLU A 275 4.74 -15.62 0.95
C GLU A 275 4.35 -15.55 -0.52
N LEU A 276 5.28 -15.85 -1.42
CA LEU A 276 5.03 -15.85 -2.86
C LEU A 276 3.90 -16.82 -3.22
N ASP A 277 4.01 -18.09 -2.80
CA ASP A 277 3.12 -19.18 -3.22
C ASP A 277 1.74 -19.13 -2.56
N SER A 278 1.67 -18.67 -1.33
CA SER A 278 0.43 -18.74 -0.54
C SER A 278 -0.35 -17.42 -0.50
N ASN A 279 0.29 -16.28 -0.79
CA ASN A 279 -0.34 -14.97 -0.76
C ASN A 279 -0.18 -14.21 -2.08
N ILE A 280 1.05 -13.85 -2.50
CA ILE A 280 1.30 -12.97 -3.63
C ILE A 280 0.63 -13.47 -4.91
N VAL A 281 0.69 -14.78 -5.21
CA VAL A 281 0.09 -15.36 -6.43
C VAL A 281 -1.44 -15.28 -6.46
N LYS A 282 -2.10 -15.03 -5.32
CA LYS A 282 -3.56 -14.93 -5.19
C LYS A 282 -4.08 -13.50 -5.30
N LEU A 283 -3.20 -12.50 -5.33
CA LEU A 283 -3.59 -11.09 -5.44
C LEU A 283 -4.14 -10.78 -6.84
N SER A 284 -5.06 -9.82 -6.89
CA SER A 284 -5.68 -9.37 -8.14
C SER A 284 -4.65 -8.77 -9.10
N LYS A 285 -4.66 -9.23 -10.35
CA LYS A 285 -3.70 -8.81 -11.40
C LYS A 285 -4.15 -7.57 -12.15
N ASP A 286 -5.43 -7.25 -12.11
CA ASP A 286 -6.07 -6.22 -12.95
C ASP A 286 -6.64 -5.05 -12.14
N GLY A 287 -6.59 -5.12 -10.82
CA GLY A 287 -7.10 -4.07 -9.96
C GLY A 287 -8.61 -3.89 -9.97
N ALA A 288 -9.36 -4.85 -10.51
CA ALA A 288 -10.81 -4.76 -10.61
C ALA A 288 -11.46 -4.55 -9.23
N ILE A 289 -12.47 -3.68 -9.19
CA ILE A 289 -13.35 -3.49 -8.04
C ILE A 289 -14.77 -3.70 -8.53
N GLU A 290 -15.38 -4.76 -8.04
CA GLU A 290 -16.79 -5.05 -8.32
C GLU A 290 -17.68 -4.56 -7.17
N ASN A 291 -18.85 -4.05 -7.48
CA ASN A 291 -19.76 -3.50 -6.47
C ASN A 291 -20.11 -4.55 -5.40
N GLU A 292 -20.32 -5.80 -5.80
CA GLU A 292 -20.62 -6.89 -4.88
C GLU A 292 -19.53 -7.07 -3.83
N TRP A 293 -18.24 -7.01 -4.24
CA TRP A 293 -17.11 -7.15 -3.33
C TRP A 293 -17.00 -5.98 -2.36
N MET A 294 -17.35 -4.75 -2.82
CA MET A 294 -17.44 -3.57 -1.97
C MET A 294 -18.60 -3.66 -0.97
N VAL A 295 -19.78 -4.07 -1.41
CA VAL A 295 -20.95 -4.27 -0.52
C VAL A 295 -20.58 -5.24 0.60
N ARG A 296 -20.00 -6.40 0.27
CA ARG A 296 -19.56 -7.40 1.26
C ARG A 296 -18.50 -6.84 2.22
N ALA A 297 -17.56 -6.01 1.73
CA ALA A 297 -16.58 -5.33 2.59
C ALA A 297 -17.25 -4.38 3.59
N LEU A 298 -18.30 -3.67 3.17
CA LEU A 298 -19.08 -2.81 4.07
C LEU A 298 -19.95 -3.61 5.05
N ASP A 299 -20.50 -4.74 4.62
CA ASP A 299 -21.24 -5.63 5.52
C ASP A 299 -20.33 -6.20 6.62
N MET A 300 -19.09 -6.57 6.26
CA MET A 300 -18.08 -6.94 7.25
C MET A 300 -17.78 -5.79 8.22
N ALA A 301 -17.66 -4.56 7.73
CA ALA A 301 -17.45 -3.38 8.57
C ALA A 301 -18.66 -3.12 9.50
N ARG A 302 -19.88 -3.30 9.03
CA ARG A 302 -21.11 -3.18 9.86
C ARG A 302 -21.16 -4.25 10.94
N LEU A 303 -20.79 -5.49 10.63
CA LEU A 303 -20.75 -6.61 11.58
C LEU A 303 -19.87 -6.30 12.79
N ILE A 304 -18.80 -5.54 12.59
CA ILE A 304 -17.89 -5.13 13.67
C ILE A 304 -18.22 -3.80 14.32
N GLY A 305 -19.42 -3.24 14.06
CA GLY A 305 -19.92 -2.04 14.69
C GLY A 305 -19.64 -0.72 13.99
N MET A 306 -19.11 -0.73 12.75
CA MET A 306 -18.98 0.47 11.93
C MET A 306 -20.33 0.80 11.29
N THR A 307 -21.11 1.70 11.86
CA THR A 307 -22.48 2.00 11.42
C THR A 307 -22.58 3.22 10.49
N ASP A 308 -21.67 4.19 10.64
CA ASP A 308 -21.66 5.41 9.84
C ASP A 308 -20.74 5.23 8.61
N LEU A 309 -21.29 4.64 7.57
CA LEU A 309 -20.61 4.31 6.31
C LEU A 309 -21.35 4.93 5.12
N ALA A 310 -20.60 5.49 4.18
CA ALA A 310 -21.13 5.82 2.85
C ALA A 310 -21.43 4.53 2.07
N SER A 311 -22.19 4.65 1.00
CA SER A 311 -22.54 3.48 0.14
C SER A 311 -21.29 2.88 -0.53
N ALA A 312 -21.45 1.68 -1.05
CA ALA A 312 -20.39 1.02 -1.82
C ALA A 312 -20.03 1.87 -3.04
N GLU A 313 -21.03 2.33 -3.80
CA GLU A 313 -20.89 3.10 -5.04
C GLU A 313 -20.16 4.44 -4.80
N GLU A 314 -20.39 5.08 -3.65
CA GLU A 314 -19.69 6.31 -3.27
C GLU A 314 -18.23 6.06 -2.92
N SER A 315 -17.82 4.83 -2.60
CA SER A 315 -16.54 4.49 -2.00
C SER A 315 -15.47 4.09 -3.00
N TYR A 316 -15.78 3.88 -4.29
CA TYR A 316 -14.80 3.46 -5.29
C TYR A 316 -15.03 4.12 -6.64
N THR A 317 -14.07 3.92 -7.54
CA THR A 317 -14.18 4.28 -8.96
C THR A 317 -13.58 3.19 -9.83
N THR A 318 -14.13 2.98 -11.01
CA THR A 318 -13.61 2.09 -12.06
C THR A 318 -12.94 2.85 -13.20
N SER A 319 -12.68 4.16 -13.00
CA SER A 319 -12.09 5.01 -14.03
C SER A 319 -10.63 4.67 -14.35
N PHE A 320 -9.97 3.91 -13.48
CA PHE A 320 -8.58 3.51 -13.65
C PHE A 320 -8.51 1.99 -13.78
N LYS A 321 -7.76 1.54 -14.78
CA LYS A 321 -7.45 0.13 -14.97
C LYS A 321 -5.93 0.01 -15.14
N PRO A 322 -5.23 -0.72 -14.26
CA PRO A 322 -3.83 -0.96 -14.45
C PRO A 322 -3.55 -1.63 -15.80
N VAL A 323 -2.61 -1.07 -16.55
CA VAL A 323 -2.11 -1.60 -17.82
C VAL A 323 -0.58 -1.64 -17.73
N PRO A 324 -0.02 -2.62 -17.00
CA PRO A 324 1.42 -2.63 -16.73
C PRO A 324 2.22 -2.87 -17.98
N THR A 325 3.27 -2.07 -18.15
CA THR A 325 4.33 -2.32 -19.15
C THR A 325 5.39 -3.19 -18.46
N VAL A 326 5.35 -4.50 -18.65
CA VAL A 326 6.27 -5.47 -18.03
C VAL A 326 7.39 -5.81 -18.99
#